data_183881359219cb535d0b7f919f7a95e1
#
_entry.id   183881359219cb535d0b7f919f7a95e1
#
_cell.length_a   1.000
_cell.length_b   1.000
_cell.length_c   1.000
_cell.angle_alpha   90.00
_cell.angle_beta   90.00
_cell.angle_gamma   90.00
#
_symmetry.space_group_name_H-M   'P 1'
#
loop_
_entity.id
_entity.type
_entity.pdbx_description
1 polymer ?
#
loop_
_entity_poly.entity_id
_entity_poly.type
_entity_poly.pdbx_seq_one_letter_code
_entity_poly.pdbx_strand_id
1 'polypeptide(L)'
;YWALRPKGRNNFEDILKIMEQVGYTTEDLAHDHGMYGIATETGARPQFTVTLAYTLTEEGLSVELPPERIAFPEEYPLYEIRLLPWFGREEQTGEGYVLLPDGSGALMRFADDHAGRTEVSLPIYGLDRSVASDTLQSGQYTYEQAALPVFGMEDGEAAYLAVIDGAPS
;
A
#
# COMPACT_ATOMS: atom_id res chain seq x y z
N TYR A 1 -24.68 23.09 -17.64
CA TYR A 1 -23.49 22.30 -17.29
C TYR A 1 -23.49 21.95 -15.79
N TRP A 2 -23.40 20.66 -15.44
CA TRP A 2 -23.40 20.18 -14.07
C TRP A 2 -22.06 19.53 -13.78
N ALA A 3 -21.25 20.15 -12.91
CA ALA A 3 -20.01 19.54 -12.44
C ALA A 3 -20.26 18.78 -11.13
N LEU A 4 -19.76 17.55 -11.06
CA LEU A 4 -19.79 16.78 -9.83
C LEU A 4 -18.90 17.42 -8.78
N ARG A 5 -19.48 17.77 -7.64
CA ARG A 5 -18.69 18.20 -6.47
C ARG A 5 -17.89 17.02 -5.90
N PRO A 6 -16.78 17.26 -5.19
CA PRO A 6 -15.96 16.19 -4.61
C PRO A 6 -16.76 15.17 -3.79
N LYS A 7 -17.83 15.60 -3.11
CA LYS A 7 -18.76 14.72 -2.38
C LYS A 7 -19.63 13.83 -3.28
N GLY A 8 -19.82 14.19 -4.54
CA GLY A 8 -20.58 13.38 -5.50
C GLY A 8 -19.79 12.21 -6.08
N ARG A 9 -18.47 12.18 -5.90
CA ARG A 9 -17.64 11.05 -6.34
C ARG A 9 -17.97 9.74 -5.63
N ASN A 10 -18.49 9.80 -4.43
CA ASN A 10 -18.92 8.62 -3.67
C ASN A 10 -20.20 7.97 -4.23
N ASN A 11 -20.92 8.66 -5.12
CA ASN A 11 -22.17 8.18 -5.72
C ASN A 11 -21.98 7.90 -7.23
N PHE A 12 -20.76 7.59 -7.66
CA PHE A 12 -20.44 7.38 -9.07
C PHE A 12 -21.26 6.24 -9.69
N GLU A 13 -21.49 5.16 -8.94
CA GLU A 13 -22.31 4.03 -9.41
C GLU A 13 -23.78 4.43 -9.65
N ASP A 14 -24.35 5.28 -8.80
CA ASP A 14 -25.72 5.74 -8.96
C ASP A 14 -25.86 6.67 -10.18
N ILE A 15 -24.81 7.46 -10.44
CA ILE A 15 -24.76 8.33 -11.63
C ILE A 15 -24.68 7.48 -12.90
N LEU A 16 -23.86 6.43 -12.91
CA LEU A 16 -23.79 5.52 -14.05
C LEU A 16 -25.13 4.85 -14.33
N LYS A 17 -25.85 4.39 -13.30
CA LYS A 17 -27.20 3.82 -13.44
C LYS A 17 -28.18 4.82 -14.05
N ILE A 18 -28.14 6.09 -13.63
CA ILE A 18 -28.97 7.14 -14.18
C ILE A 18 -28.62 7.38 -15.66
N MET A 19 -27.34 7.42 -15.99
CA MET A 19 -26.88 7.59 -17.38
C MET A 19 -27.38 6.44 -18.28
N GLU A 20 -27.30 5.21 -17.80
CA GLU A 20 -27.85 4.04 -18.49
C GLU A 20 -29.37 4.15 -18.68
N GLN A 21 -30.11 4.56 -17.65
CA GLN A 21 -31.57 4.69 -17.72
C GLN A 21 -32.04 5.75 -18.73
N VAL A 22 -31.29 6.83 -18.90
CA VAL A 22 -31.61 7.88 -19.86
C VAL A 22 -30.97 7.65 -21.25
N GLY A 23 -30.22 6.55 -21.40
CA GLY A 23 -29.55 6.21 -22.65
C GLY A 23 -28.41 7.17 -23.01
N TYR A 24 -27.79 7.84 -22.03
CA TYR A 24 -26.67 8.75 -22.27
C TYR A 24 -25.41 7.96 -22.59
N THR A 25 -24.85 8.20 -23.76
CA THR A 25 -23.72 7.46 -24.31
C THR A 25 -22.40 8.22 -24.19
N THR A 26 -21.30 7.54 -24.49
CA THR A 26 -19.98 8.19 -24.60
C THR A 26 -19.91 9.18 -25.75
N GLU A 27 -20.74 9.00 -26.78
CA GLU A 27 -20.85 9.92 -27.92
C GLU A 27 -21.56 11.21 -27.50
N ASP A 28 -22.61 11.09 -26.69
CA ASP A 28 -23.30 12.25 -26.11
C ASP A 28 -22.35 13.04 -25.20
N LEU A 29 -21.55 12.35 -24.40
CA LEU A 29 -20.53 12.97 -23.58
C LEU A 29 -19.50 13.74 -24.42
N ALA A 30 -19.01 13.14 -25.51
CA ALA A 30 -18.05 13.77 -26.38
C ALA A 30 -18.65 15.00 -27.08
N HIS A 31 -19.93 14.91 -27.49
CA HIS A 31 -20.67 16.03 -28.07
C HIS A 31 -20.81 17.18 -27.06
N ASP A 32 -21.24 16.89 -25.84
CA ASP A 32 -21.39 17.87 -24.76
C ASP A 32 -20.06 18.54 -24.41
N HIS A 33 -18.99 17.77 -24.32
CA HIS A 33 -17.65 18.30 -24.10
C HIS A 33 -17.25 19.28 -25.22
N GLY A 34 -17.53 18.93 -26.46
CA GLY A 34 -17.28 19.81 -27.63
C GLY A 34 -18.07 21.11 -27.53
N MET A 35 -19.37 21.03 -27.16
CA MET A 35 -20.23 22.22 -27.04
C MET A 35 -19.77 23.19 -25.95
N TYR A 36 -19.25 22.69 -24.86
CA TYR A 36 -18.84 23.52 -23.70
C TYR A 36 -17.34 23.81 -23.67
N GLY A 37 -16.57 23.43 -24.70
CA GLY A 37 -15.13 23.65 -24.78
C GLY A 37 -14.34 22.92 -23.67
N ILE A 38 -14.90 21.81 -23.17
CA ILE A 38 -14.23 20.99 -22.19
C ILE A 38 -13.24 20.11 -22.96
N ALA A 39 -11.95 20.26 -22.66
CA ALA A 39 -10.96 19.33 -23.19
C ALA A 39 -11.32 17.93 -22.69
N THR A 40 -11.72 17.05 -23.61
CA THR A 40 -11.73 15.61 -23.34
C THR A 40 -10.27 15.21 -23.21
N GLU A 41 -9.81 14.97 -22.01
CA GLU A 41 -8.55 14.27 -21.83
C GLU A 41 -8.72 12.85 -22.38
N THR A 42 -8.57 12.71 -23.68
CA THR A 42 -8.47 11.43 -24.39
C THR A 42 -7.07 10.82 -24.22
N GLY A 43 -6.31 11.36 -23.28
CA GLY A 43 -5.04 10.78 -22.91
C GLY A 43 -5.26 9.38 -22.35
N ALA A 44 -4.53 8.40 -22.86
CA ALA A 44 -4.48 7.09 -22.25
C ALA A 44 -4.20 7.26 -20.76
N ARG A 45 -5.01 6.62 -19.92
CA ARG A 45 -4.78 6.68 -18.46
C ARG A 45 -3.36 6.19 -18.19
N PRO A 46 -2.62 6.83 -17.26
CA PRO A 46 -1.29 6.36 -16.90
C PRO A 46 -1.38 4.89 -16.46
N GLN A 47 -0.59 4.06 -17.10
CA GLN A 47 -0.55 2.63 -16.81
C GLN A 47 0.70 2.30 -16.02
N PHE A 48 0.52 1.68 -14.87
CA PHE A 48 1.58 1.15 -14.04
C PHE A 48 1.59 -0.37 -14.16
N THR A 49 2.75 -0.93 -14.42
CA THR A 49 2.93 -2.39 -14.46
C THR A 49 3.89 -2.78 -13.35
N VAL A 50 3.44 -3.65 -12.46
CA VAL A 50 4.23 -4.19 -11.37
C VAL A 50 4.12 -5.70 -11.40
N THR A 51 5.25 -6.38 -11.46
CA THR A 51 5.29 -7.84 -11.50
C THR A 51 5.78 -8.38 -10.16
N LEU A 52 5.00 -9.25 -9.54
CA LEU A 52 5.42 -10.05 -8.40
C LEU A 52 5.72 -11.47 -8.84
N ALA A 53 6.86 -12.00 -8.41
CA ALA A 53 7.21 -13.39 -8.61
C ALA A 53 7.01 -14.16 -7.29
N TYR A 54 6.29 -15.27 -7.36
CA TYR A 54 6.06 -16.18 -6.24
C TYR A 54 6.76 -17.50 -6.53
N THR A 55 7.64 -17.91 -5.63
CA THR A 55 8.35 -19.17 -5.74
C THR A 55 8.13 -20.00 -4.47
N LEU A 56 7.51 -21.16 -4.61
CA LEU A 56 7.32 -22.10 -3.53
C LEU A 56 8.42 -23.16 -3.59
N THR A 57 9.14 -23.32 -2.50
CA THR A 57 10.20 -24.33 -2.34
C THR A 57 9.92 -25.20 -1.12
N GLU A 58 10.78 -26.21 -0.88
CA GLU A 58 10.71 -27.02 0.35
C GLU A 58 11.01 -26.18 1.62
N GLU A 59 11.73 -25.07 1.48
CA GLU A 59 12.12 -24.18 2.57
C GLU A 59 11.05 -23.13 2.89
N GLY A 60 10.14 -22.87 1.94
CA GLY A 60 9.08 -21.89 2.12
C GLY A 60 8.68 -21.15 0.85
N LEU A 61 8.00 -20.04 1.02
CA LEU A 61 7.51 -19.16 -0.03
C LEU A 61 8.41 -17.93 -0.16
N SER A 62 8.97 -17.71 -1.35
CA SER A 62 9.62 -16.45 -1.71
C SER A 62 8.66 -15.57 -2.51
N VAL A 63 8.63 -14.28 -2.20
CA VAL A 63 7.89 -13.26 -2.94
C VAL A 63 8.87 -12.16 -3.35
N GLU A 64 9.07 -12.01 -4.64
CA GLU A 64 10.06 -11.08 -5.20
C GLU A 64 9.39 -9.99 -6.02
N LEU A 65 9.92 -8.78 -5.90
CA LEU A 65 9.57 -7.63 -6.73
C LEU A 65 10.79 -7.24 -7.58
N PRO A 66 10.94 -7.82 -8.80
CA PRO A 66 12.07 -7.50 -9.67
C PRO A 66 11.98 -6.05 -10.16
N PRO A 67 12.94 -5.16 -9.83
CA PRO A 67 12.88 -3.75 -10.24
C PRO A 67 12.81 -3.56 -11.76
N GLU A 68 13.45 -4.43 -12.52
CA GLU A 68 13.45 -4.41 -13.98
C GLU A 68 12.10 -4.76 -14.61
N ARG A 69 11.15 -5.24 -13.82
CA ARG A 69 9.78 -5.56 -14.24
C ARG A 69 8.75 -4.57 -13.72
N ILE A 70 9.22 -3.42 -13.24
CA ILE A 70 8.37 -2.30 -12.88
C ILE A 70 8.42 -1.30 -14.03
N ALA A 71 7.25 -0.94 -14.56
CA ALA A 71 7.14 0.07 -15.60
C ALA A 71 6.08 1.10 -15.23
N PHE A 72 6.42 2.36 -15.43
CA PHE A 72 5.55 3.50 -15.21
C PHE A 72 5.89 4.64 -16.18
N PRO A 73 4.94 5.53 -16.50
CA PRO A 73 5.20 6.70 -17.33
C PRO A 73 6.12 7.70 -16.63
N GLU A 74 7.04 8.31 -17.35
CA GLU A 74 7.97 9.33 -16.80
C GLU A 74 7.25 10.53 -16.17
N GLU A 75 6.09 10.91 -16.74
CA GLU A 75 5.28 12.02 -16.23
C GLU A 75 4.58 11.69 -14.89
N TYR A 76 4.53 10.39 -14.53
CA TYR A 76 3.88 9.91 -13.32
C TYR A 76 4.83 8.98 -12.55
N PRO A 77 5.84 9.53 -11.86
CA PRO A 77 6.81 8.71 -11.15
C PRO A 77 6.15 7.87 -10.07
N LEU A 78 6.60 6.62 -9.94
CA LEU A 78 6.15 5.73 -8.89
C LEU A 78 6.73 6.20 -7.56
N TYR A 79 5.86 6.43 -6.59
CA TYR A 79 6.26 6.94 -5.27
C TYR A 79 6.38 5.83 -4.22
N GLU A 80 5.43 4.89 -4.20
CA GLU A 80 5.35 3.86 -3.17
C GLU A 80 4.71 2.59 -3.75
N ILE A 81 5.23 1.44 -3.34
CA ILE A 81 4.58 0.13 -3.57
C ILE A 81 4.35 -0.51 -2.22
N ARG A 82 3.12 -0.86 -1.91
CA ARG A 82 2.77 -1.64 -0.72
C ARG A 82 2.63 -3.10 -1.10
N LEU A 83 3.62 -3.90 -0.72
CA LEU A 83 3.61 -5.34 -0.96
C LEU A 83 2.77 -6.04 0.10
N LEU A 84 1.91 -6.96 -0.33
CA LEU A 84 1.13 -7.86 0.53
C LEU A 84 0.52 -7.15 1.76
N PRO A 85 -0.23 -6.05 1.60
CA PRO A 85 -0.66 -5.19 2.71
C PRO A 85 -1.50 -5.89 3.77
N TRP A 86 -2.02 -7.08 3.46
CA TRP A 86 -2.84 -7.89 4.36
C TRP A 86 -2.16 -9.19 4.76
N PHE A 87 -0.89 -9.36 4.45
CA PHE A 87 -0.16 -10.57 4.78
C PHE A 87 0.00 -10.69 6.29
N GLY A 88 -0.35 -11.85 6.82
CA GLY A 88 -0.32 -12.08 8.27
C GLY A 88 -1.48 -11.46 9.04
N ARG A 89 -2.54 -11.02 8.36
CA ARG A 89 -3.77 -10.62 9.05
C ARG A 89 -4.56 -11.85 9.46
N GLU A 90 -4.83 -11.94 10.75
CA GLU A 90 -5.66 -12.99 11.35
C GLU A 90 -6.87 -12.36 12.06
N GLU A 91 -7.97 -13.11 12.19
CA GLU A 91 -9.03 -12.76 13.11
C GLU A 91 -8.54 -12.97 14.54
N GLN A 92 -8.93 -12.09 15.47
CA GLN A 92 -8.55 -12.21 16.88
C GLN A 92 -9.21 -13.45 17.48
N THR A 93 -8.57 -14.59 17.37
CA THR A 93 -9.05 -15.86 17.94
C THR A 93 -8.65 -16.04 19.40
N GLY A 94 -7.85 -15.15 19.93
CA GLY A 94 -7.40 -15.16 21.33
C GLY A 94 -6.14 -15.97 21.59
N GLU A 95 -5.73 -16.86 20.70
CA GLU A 95 -4.48 -17.62 20.80
C GLU A 95 -3.48 -17.13 19.74
N GLY A 96 -2.18 -17.17 20.10
CA GLY A 96 -1.12 -16.77 19.18
C GLY A 96 -0.57 -15.36 19.40
N TYR A 97 0.38 -15.01 18.54
CA TYR A 97 1.08 -13.73 18.59
C TYR A 97 1.68 -13.34 17.25
N VAL A 98 1.97 -12.06 17.10
CA VAL A 98 2.77 -11.50 16.01
C VAL A 98 4.14 -11.13 16.56
N LEU A 99 5.20 -11.52 15.87
CA LEU A 99 6.56 -11.04 16.08
C LEU A 99 6.76 -9.79 15.22
N LEU A 100 7.04 -8.69 15.88
CA LEU A 100 7.33 -7.39 15.24
C LEU A 100 8.82 -7.07 15.37
N PRO A 101 9.44 -6.44 14.36
CA PRO A 101 10.84 -6.06 14.39
C PRO A 101 11.11 -4.77 15.17
N ASP A 102 10.35 -4.50 16.23
CA ASP A 102 10.49 -3.32 17.08
C ASP A 102 11.74 -3.45 17.97
N GLY A 103 12.74 -2.61 17.73
CA GLY A 103 14.05 -2.76 18.39
C GLY A 103 14.67 -4.14 18.18
N SER A 104 14.90 -4.87 19.25
CA SER A 104 15.41 -6.26 19.23
C SER A 104 14.34 -7.32 18.94
N GLY A 105 13.08 -6.91 18.78
CA GLY A 105 11.91 -7.75 18.56
C GLY A 105 10.90 -7.67 19.70
N ALA A 106 9.64 -7.55 19.35
CA ALA A 106 8.51 -7.53 20.27
C ALA A 106 7.48 -8.59 19.89
N LEU A 107 6.84 -9.20 20.89
CA LEU A 107 5.71 -10.09 20.69
C LEU A 107 4.41 -9.36 21.05
N MET A 108 3.49 -9.34 20.12
CA MET A 108 2.14 -8.80 20.29
C MET A 108 1.14 -9.96 20.29
N ARG A 109 0.50 -10.23 21.41
CA ARG A 109 -0.46 -11.33 21.53
C ARG A 109 -1.81 -10.92 20.96
N PHE A 110 -2.50 -11.84 20.29
CA PHE A 110 -3.85 -11.59 19.78
C PHE A 110 -4.87 -11.37 20.90
N ALA A 111 -4.67 -11.99 22.06
CA ALA A 111 -5.55 -11.86 23.22
C ALA A 111 -5.50 -10.47 23.89
N ASP A 112 -4.48 -9.65 23.59
CA ASP A 112 -4.33 -8.33 24.19
C ASP A 112 -5.31 -7.35 23.56
N ASP A 113 -5.79 -6.37 24.35
CA ASP A 113 -6.64 -5.30 23.82
C ASP A 113 -5.81 -4.32 22.99
N HIS A 114 -6.09 -4.30 21.69
CA HIS A 114 -5.46 -3.40 20.72
C HIS A 114 -6.35 -2.23 20.31
N ALA A 115 -7.51 -2.07 20.94
CA ALA A 115 -8.42 -0.98 20.62
C ALA A 115 -7.76 0.39 20.84
N GLY A 116 -7.87 1.25 19.86
CA GLY A 116 -7.33 2.61 19.92
C GLY A 116 -5.83 2.73 19.67
N ARG A 117 -5.14 1.65 19.33
CA ARG A 117 -3.75 1.72 18.87
C ARG A 117 -3.68 2.23 17.44
N THR A 118 -2.71 3.06 17.16
CA THR A 118 -2.43 3.57 15.82
C THR A 118 -1.53 2.61 15.05
N GLU A 119 -1.66 2.61 13.72
CA GLU A 119 -0.72 1.93 12.84
C GLU A 119 0.71 2.38 13.13
N VAL A 120 1.63 1.43 13.25
CA VAL A 120 3.05 1.68 13.45
C VAL A 120 3.79 1.26 12.20
N SER A 121 4.60 2.16 11.65
CA SER A 121 5.48 1.90 10.51
C SER A 121 6.92 1.95 11.01
N LEU A 122 7.63 0.85 10.86
CA LEU A 122 9.03 0.73 11.28
C LEU A 122 9.92 0.67 10.04
N PRO A 123 10.86 1.61 9.86
CA PRO A 123 11.86 1.50 8.81
C PRO A 123 12.84 0.38 9.16
N ILE A 124 12.96 -0.59 8.25
CA ILE A 124 13.88 -1.74 8.41
C ILE A 124 15.32 -1.31 8.13
N TYR A 125 15.50 -0.54 7.07
CA TYR A 125 16.77 0.09 6.73
C TYR A 125 16.68 1.54 7.20
N GLY A 126 17.24 1.83 8.34
CA GLY A 126 17.11 3.15 8.96
C GLY A 126 17.64 4.28 8.07
N LEU A 127 17.31 5.51 8.44
CA LEU A 127 17.89 6.69 7.82
C LEU A 127 19.42 6.58 7.78
N ASP A 128 20.01 6.82 6.61
CA ASP A 128 21.46 6.93 6.48
C ASP A 128 21.95 8.10 7.35
N ARG A 129 22.48 7.74 8.52
CA ARG A 129 23.00 8.72 9.48
C ARG A 129 24.27 9.39 9.00
N SER A 130 24.93 8.87 7.95
CA SER A 130 26.10 9.51 7.35
C SER A 130 25.73 10.81 6.60
N VAL A 131 24.48 10.93 6.19
CA VAL A 131 23.90 12.11 5.53
C VAL A 131 23.06 12.93 6.49
N ALA A 132 22.99 12.57 7.76
CA ALA A 132 22.23 13.31 8.75
C ALA A 132 22.76 14.74 8.88
N SER A 133 22.20 15.60 8.09
CA SER A 133 22.30 17.02 8.28
C SER A 133 21.65 17.42 9.61
N ASP A 134 22.08 18.55 10.15
CA ASP A 134 21.70 19.20 11.40
C ASP A 134 20.19 19.44 11.64
N THR A 135 19.30 18.73 10.96
CA THR A 135 17.84 18.90 11.02
C THR A 135 17.12 17.95 11.98
N LEU A 136 17.83 17.19 12.78
CA LEU A 136 17.20 16.56 13.95
C LEU A 136 16.89 17.66 14.97
N GLN A 137 15.80 18.35 14.76
CA GLN A 137 15.27 19.27 15.76
C GLN A 137 15.02 18.50 17.04
N SER A 138 15.58 18.97 18.12
CA SER A 138 15.37 18.49 19.47
C SER A 138 13.87 18.37 19.74
N GLY A 139 13.35 17.15 19.88
CA GLY A 139 11.94 16.86 20.11
C GLY A 139 11.29 15.91 19.11
N GLN A 140 11.95 15.53 18.04
CA GLN A 140 11.50 14.41 17.23
C GLN A 140 11.79 13.10 17.98
N TYR A 141 10.71 12.35 18.25
CA TYR A 141 10.81 11.01 18.76
C TYR A 141 11.68 10.19 17.81
N THR A 142 12.79 9.69 18.31
CA THR A 142 13.58 8.68 17.61
C THR A 142 12.74 7.42 17.67
N TYR A 143 12.03 7.09 16.58
CA TYR A 143 11.42 5.78 16.44
C TYR A 143 12.51 4.73 16.54
N GLU A 144 12.29 3.72 17.37
CA GLU A 144 13.16 2.57 17.39
C GLU A 144 13.17 1.96 15.98
N GLN A 145 14.36 1.66 15.48
CA GLN A 145 14.53 1.05 14.17
C GLN A 145 14.43 -0.47 14.34
N ALA A 146 13.91 -1.15 13.33
CA ALA A 146 13.99 -2.59 13.28
C ALA A 146 15.46 -3.03 13.29
N ALA A 147 15.88 -3.79 14.29
CA ALA A 147 17.25 -4.31 14.36
C ALA A 147 17.47 -5.45 13.35
N LEU A 148 16.41 -6.19 13.03
CA LEU A 148 16.41 -7.31 12.10
C LEU A 148 15.25 -7.16 11.11
N PRO A 149 15.46 -7.47 9.82
CA PRO A 149 14.43 -7.37 8.79
C PRO A 149 13.51 -8.61 8.82
N VAL A 150 12.96 -8.92 9.97
CA VAL A 150 12.15 -10.12 10.19
C VAL A 150 10.84 -9.78 10.87
N PHE A 151 9.79 -10.48 10.49
CA PHE A 151 8.51 -10.47 11.18
C PHE A 151 7.88 -11.87 11.10
N GLY A 152 6.92 -12.17 11.92
CA GLY A 152 6.31 -13.49 11.92
C GLY A 152 4.99 -13.53 12.66
N MET A 153 4.33 -14.66 12.57
CA MET A 153 3.06 -14.90 13.24
C MET A 153 2.97 -16.38 13.65
N GLU A 154 2.30 -16.60 14.75
CA GLU A 154 1.91 -17.91 15.21
C GLU A 154 0.47 -17.81 15.75
N ASP A 155 -0.42 -18.69 15.28
CA ASP A 155 -1.86 -18.68 15.60
C ASP A 155 -2.31 -19.92 16.39
N GLY A 156 -1.38 -20.73 16.89
CA GLY A 156 -1.63 -21.97 17.60
C GLY A 156 -1.72 -23.20 16.70
N GLU A 157 -2.03 -23.06 15.41
CA GLU A 157 -2.08 -24.15 14.44
C GLU A 157 -0.91 -24.09 13.46
N ALA A 158 -0.52 -22.90 13.05
CA ALA A 158 0.53 -22.64 12.09
C ALA A 158 1.42 -21.48 12.54
N ALA A 159 2.64 -21.46 12.03
CA ALA A 159 3.57 -20.37 12.24
C ALA A 159 4.38 -20.09 10.99
N TYR A 160 4.75 -18.84 10.79
CA TYR A 160 5.73 -18.46 9.78
C TYR A 160 6.69 -17.40 10.31
N LEU A 161 7.87 -17.39 9.76
CA LEU A 161 8.84 -16.31 9.90
C LEU A 161 9.14 -15.76 8.50
N ALA A 162 8.92 -14.47 8.30
CA ALA A 162 9.26 -13.77 7.09
C ALA A 162 10.56 -12.99 7.27
N VAL A 163 11.41 -13.05 6.27
CA VAL A 163 12.65 -12.27 6.18
C VAL A 163 12.53 -11.34 4.99
N ILE A 164 12.80 -10.05 5.21
CA ILE A 164 12.85 -9.06 4.14
C ILE A 164 14.29 -8.95 3.68
N ASP A 165 14.56 -9.34 2.44
CA ASP A 165 15.88 -9.35 1.85
C ASP A 165 15.92 -8.43 0.62
N GLY A 166 17.05 -7.79 0.38
CA GLY A 166 17.32 -7.06 -0.86
C GLY A 166 16.55 -5.76 -1.05
N ALA A 167 16.10 -5.10 0.01
CA ALA A 167 15.60 -3.74 -0.17
C ALA A 167 16.74 -2.83 -0.63
N PRO A 168 16.58 -2.07 -1.71
CA PRO A 168 17.61 -1.13 -2.15
C PRO A 168 17.83 -0.07 -1.06
N SER A 169 19.09 0.12 -0.73
CA SER A 169 19.59 1.21 0.13
C SER A 169 19.37 2.56 -0.53
#